data_eb09c95f1535f3a00d748e9d9ea8a348
#
_entry.id   eb09c95f1535f3a00d748e9d9ea8a348
#
_cell.length_a   1.000
_cell.length_b   1.000
_cell.length_c   1.000
_cell.angle_alpha   90.00
_cell.angle_beta   90.00
_cell.angle_gamma   90.00
#
_symmetry.space_group_name_H-M   'P 1'
#
loop_
_entity.id
_entity.type
_entity.pdbx_description
1 polymer ?
#
loop_
_entity_poly.entity_id
_entity_poly.type
_entity_poly.pdbx_seq_one_letter_code
_entity_poly.pdbx_strand_id
1 'polypeptide(L)'
;MTGAEQLNSFLVDMFGRINKIEERTMAGGLGSAISITEIHIIEKIGAQGPVRMSEIAKSIGVTLATLTVACDKLVAKGLVRRVRSLEDRRVVNITLTAKGRAAYEYHKAFHERMIASVLDSLSPEQTAVLAQSLEKLQDFFRQEEAAMEGEEHG
;
A
#
# COMPACT_ATOMS: atom_id res chain seq x y z
N MET A 1 -11.98 22.31 -18.60
CA MET A 1 -11.95 21.69 -17.26
C MET A 1 -11.15 22.58 -16.33
N THR A 2 -11.76 23.00 -15.26
CA THR A 2 -11.09 23.80 -14.22
C THR A 2 -10.13 22.95 -13.39
N GLY A 3 -9.19 23.57 -12.66
CA GLY A 3 -8.29 22.84 -11.76
C GLY A 3 -9.05 22.07 -10.66
N ALA A 4 -10.18 22.62 -10.18
CA ALA A 4 -11.04 21.93 -9.20
C ALA A 4 -11.71 20.68 -9.81
N GLU A 5 -12.19 20.74 -11.03
CA GLU A 5 -12.76 19.57 -11.72
C GLU A 5 -11.71 18.51 -12.00
N GLN A 6 -10.49 18.92 -12.38
CA GLN A 6 -9.37 18.00 -12.59
C GLN A 6 -8.96 17.30 -11.29
N LEU A 7 -8.88 18.05 -10.20
CA LEU A 7 -8.56 17.48 -8.88
C LEU A 7 -9.65 16.52 -8.41
N ASN A 8 -10.92 16.89 -8.57
CA ASN A 8 -12.04 16.00 -8.21
C ASN A 8 -12.01 14.70 -9.01
N SER A 9 -11.87 14.80 -10.34
CA SER A 9 -11.76 13.60 -11.19
C SER A 9 -10.57 12.73 -10.81
N PHE A 10 -9.42 13.33 -10.50
CA PHE A 10 -8.25 12.60 -10.03
C PHE A 10 -8.54 11.85 -8.72
N LEU A 11 -9.10 12.53 -7.72
CA LEU A 11 -9.37 11.93 -6.42
C LEU A 11 -10.45 10.83 -6.47
N VAL A 12 -11.49 11.02 -7.28
CA VAL A 12 -12.62 10.08 -7.36
C VAL A 12 -12.34 8.91 -8.31
N ASP A 13 -11.80 9.21 -9.49
CA ASP A 13 -11.69 8.20 -10.56
C ASP A 13 -10.33 7.51 -10.61
N MET A 14 -9.26 8.26 -10.33
CA MET A 14 -7.90 7.77 -10.54
C MET A 14 -7.46 6.75 -9.49
N PHE A 15 -7.86 6.93 -8.23
CA PHE A 15 -7.54 5.95 -7.18
C PHE A 15 -8.04 4.55 -7.51
N GLY A 16 -9.30 4.44 -7.94
CA GLY A 16 -9.87 3.16 -8.34
C GLY A 16 -9.19 2.54 -9.55
N ARG A 17 -8.76 3.37 -10.51
CA ARG A 17 -8.02 2.90 -11.70
C ARG A 17 -6.62 2.42 -11.35
N ILE A 18 -5.89 3.17 -10.52
CA ILE A 18 -4.54 2.78 -10.07
C ILE A 18 -4.60 1.42 -9.35
N ASN A 19 -5.52 1.25 -8.40
CA ASN A 19 -5.69 -0.01 -7.68
C ASN A 19 -5.98 -1.18 -8.62
N LYS A 20 -6.85 -1.00 -9.62
CA LYS A 20 -7.14 -2.04 -10.62
C LYS A 20 -5.92 -2.39 -11.49
N ILE A 21 -5.13 -1.40 -11.88
CA ILE A 21 -3.90 -1.61 -12.64
C ILE A 21 -2.91 -2.39 -11.81
N GLU A 22 -2.72 -2.03 -10.54
CA GLU A 22 -1.84 -2.76 -9.61
C GLU A 22 -2.28 -4.21 -9.43
N GLU A 23 -3.56 -4.45 -9.14
CA GLU A 23 -4.10 -5.81 -8.97
C GLU A 23 -3.89 -6.67 -10.22
N ARG A 24 -4.16 -6.13 -11.40
CA ARG A 24 -3.96 -6.86 -12.68
C ARG A 24 -2.49 -7.13 -12.97
N THR A 25 -1.62 -6.13 -12.74
CA THR A 25 -0.18 -6.27 -12.97
C THR A 25 0.42 -7.32 -12.02
N MET A 26 0.06 -7.27 -10.76
CA MET A 26 0.51 -8.24 -9.77
C MET A 26 -0.02 -9.64 -10.04
N ALA A 27 -1.31 -9.77 -10.37
CA ALA A 27 -1.90 -11.06 -10.73
C ALA A 27 -1.22 -11.68 -11.95
N GLY A 28 -0.86 -10.90 -12.96
CA GLY A 28 -0.10 -11.35 -14.13
C GLY A 28 1.29 -11.87 -13.77
N GLY A 29 1.99 -11.18 -12.87
CA GLY A 29 3.32 -11.58 -12.39
C GLY A 29 3.31 -12.79 -11.45
N LEU A 30 2.27 -12.94 -10.64
CA LEU A 30 2.14 -14.04 -9.68
C LEU A 30 1.45 -15.28 -10.23
N GLY A 31 0.74 -15.15 -11.35
CA GLY A 31 -0.09 -16.24 -11.92
C GLY A 31 -1.34 -16.55 -11.09
N SER A 32 -1.76 -15.67 -10.18
CA SER A 32 -2.96 -15.80 -9.36
C SER A 32 -3.54 -14.44 -9.02
N ALA A 33 -4.86 -14.38 -8.76
CA ALA A 33 -5.52 -13.16 -8.31
C ALA A 33 -4.95 -12.68 -6.97
N ILE A 34 -4.84 -11.36 -6.81
CA ILE A 34 -4.39 -10.71 -5.59
C ILE A 34 -5.16 -9.40 -5.42
N SER A 35 -5.59 -9.11 -4.19
CA SER A 35 -6.30 -7.88 -3.87
C SER A 35 -5.33 -6.74 -3.53
N ILE A 36 -5.80 -5.50 -3.64
CA ILE A 36 -5.01 -4.33 -3.25
C ILE A 36 -4.62 -4.37 -1.77
N THR A 37 -5.49 -4.88 -0.89
CA THR A 37 -5.18 -5.06 0.53
C THR A 37 -4.02 -6.05 0.73
N GLU A 38 -4.03 -7.17 0.00
CA GLU A 38 -2.94 -8.15 0.04
C GLU A 38 -1.62 -7.54 -0.47
N ILE A 39 -1.67 -6.74 -1.54
CA ILE A 39 -0.51 -6.01 -2.07
C ILE A 39 0.04 -5.05 -1.01
N HIS A 40 -0.81 -4.28 -0.36
CA HIS A 40 -0.40 -3.34 0.70
C HIS A 40 0.23 -4.06 1.90
N ILE A 41 -0.26 -5.25 2.25
CA ILE A 41 0.36 -6.06 3.31
C ILE A 41 1.79 -6.46 2.91
N ILE A 42 1.99 -6.98 1.70
CA ILE A 42 3.32 -7.33 1.18
C ILE A 42 4.24 -6.13 1.21
N GLU A 43 3.76 -4.97 0.79
CA GLU A 43 4.52 -3.72 0.78
C GLU A 43 4.94 -3.28 2.19
N LYS A 44 4.02 -3.37 3.16
CA LYS A 44 4.31 -2.99 4.57
C LYS A 44 5.26 -3.94 5.27
N ILE A 45 5.23 -5.23 4.96
CA ILE A 45 6.22 -6.17 5.45
C ILE A 45 7.58 -5.85 4.80
N GLY A 46 7.58 -5.59 3.49
CA GLY A 46 8.78 -5.28 2.73
C GLY A 46 9.85 -6.36 2.82
N ALA A 47 11.09 -5.98 2.56
CA ALA A 47 12.26 -6.86 2.72
C ALA A 47 12.78 -6.90 4.17
N GLN A 48 12.08 -6.30 5.11
CA GLN A 48 12.44 -6.27 6.53
C GLN A 48 12.14 -7.60 7.22
N GLY A 49 12.58 -7.74 8.45
CA GLY A 49 12.27 -8.90 9.27
C GLY A 49 10.79 -8.99 9.67
N PRO A 50 10.44 -9.95 10.56
CA PRO A 50 9.06 -10.13 10.98
C PRO A 50 8.43 -8.84 11.55
N VAL A 51 7.19 -8.54 11.15
CA VAL A 51 6.42 -7.38 11.59
C VAL A 51 5.16 -7.86 12.32
N ARG A 52 4.77 -7.18 13.38
CA ARG A 52 3.55 -7.49 14.12
C ARG A 52 2.32 -7.27 13.26
N MET A 53 1.39 -8.21 13.31
CA MET A 53 0.12 -8.10 12.58
C MET A 53 -0.67 -6.84 12.99
N SER A 54 -0.68 -6.47 14.27
CA SER A 54 -1.34 -5.26 14.76
C SER A 54 -0.72 -3.97 14.20
N GLU A 55 0.58 -3.93 13.99
CA GLU A 55 1.27 -2.79 13.38
C GLU A 55 0.90 -2.64 11.90
N ILE A 56 0.83 -3.76 11.18
CA ILE A 56 0.39 -3.74 9.77
C ILE A 56 -1.06 -3.29 9.66
N ALA A 57 -1.96 -3.83 10.46
CA ALA A 57 -3.38 -3.45 10.48
C ALA A 57 -3.54 -1.95 10.70
N LYS A 58 -2.84 -1.40 11.69
CA LYS A 58 -2.85 0.03 11.98
C LYS A 58 -2.31 0.86 10.80
N SER A 59 -1.20 0.43 10.20
CA SER A 59 -0.53 1.19 9.13
C SER A 59 -1.33 1.25 7.82
N ILE A 60 -2.16 0.25 7.53
CA ILE A 60 -3.02 0.22 6.33
C ILE A 60 -4.48 0.61 6.62
N GLY A 61 -4.81 0.92 7.88
CA GLY A 61 -6.13 1.42 8.27
C GLY A 61 -7.24 0.36 8.22
N VAL A 62 -6.94 -0.90 8.54
CA VAL A 62 -7.91 -2.00 8.62
C VAL A 62 -7.98 -2.58 10.02
N THR A 63 -9.07 -3.29 10.32
CA THR A 63 -9.18 -4.05 11.57
C THR A 63 -8.25 -5.26 11.58
N LEU A 64 -7.88 -5.74 12.75
CA LEU A 64 -7.07 -6.97 12.88
C LEU A 64 -7.80 -8.18 12.28
N ALA A 65 -9.12 -8.24 12.39
CA ALA A 65 -9.93 -9.30 11.76
C ALA A 65 -9.82 -9.28 10.23
N THR A 66 -9.92 -8.11 9.60
CA THR A 66 -9.73 -7.94 8.15
C THR A 66 -8.32 -8.34 7.74
N LEU A 67 -7.31 -7.92 8.50
CA LEU A 67 -5.92 -8.29 8.25
C LEU A 67 -5.71 -9.81 8.35
N THR A 68 -6.29 -10.45 9.35
CA THR A 68 -6.18 -11.91 9.55
C THR A 68 -6.70 -12.67 8.33
N VAL A 69 -7.87 -12.28 7.80
CA VAL A 69 -8.45 -12.90 6.59
C VAL A 69 -7.53 -12.71 5.38
N ALA A 70 -7.00 -11.51 5.17
CA ALA A 70 -6.07 -11.25 4.06
C ALA A 70 -4.75 -12.04 4.23
N CYS A 71 -4.23 -12.13 5.45
CA CYS A 71 -3.04 -12.92 5.75
C CYS A 71 -3.25 -14.41 5.51
N ASP A 72 -4.42 -14.96 5.83
CA ASP A 72 -4.75 -16.37 5.53
C ASP A 72 -4.67 -16.64 4.04
N LYS A 73 -5.17 -15.74 3.21
CA LYS A 73 -5.06 -15.84 1.75
C LYS A 73 -3.61 -15.77 1.27
N LEU A 74 -2.81 -14.86 1.84
CA LEU A 74 -1.40 -14.73 1.50
C LEU A 74 -0.57 -15.95 1.93
N VAL A 75 -0.87 -16.55 3.08
CA VAL A 75 -0.28 -17.82 3.53
C VAL A 75 -0.63 -18.94 2.57
N ALA A 76 -1.90 -19.06 2.18
CA ALA A 76 -2.35 -20.06 1.21
C ALA A 76 -1.67 -19.92 -0.16
N LYS A 77 -1.36 -18.69 -0.59
CA LYS A 77 -0.60 -18.39 -1.81
C LYS A 77 0.91 -18.61 -1.67
N GLY A 78 1.39 -18.89 -0.45
CA GLY A 78 2.82 -19.07 -0.18
C GLY A 78 3.65 -17.79 -0.18
N LEU A 79 3.02 -16.62 -0.02
CA LEU A 79 3.67 -15.31 -0.09
C LEU A 79 4.15 -14.80 1.27
N VAL A 80 3.48 -15.19 2.34
CA VAL A 80 3.83 -14.84 3.71
C VAL A 80 3.77 -16.07 4.62
N ARG A 81 4.42 -15.98 5.76
CA ARG A 81 4.33 -16.96 6.85
C ARG A 81 4.20 -16.25 8.18
N ARG A 82 3.49 -16.88 9.11
CA ARG A 82 3.40 -16.44 10.50
C ARG A 82 4.59 -16.96 11.29
N VAL A 83 5.15 -16.10 12.14
CA VAL A 83 6.25 -16.44 13.04
C VAL A 83 5.86 -15.96 14.43
N ARG A 84 5.90 -16.85 15.42
CA ARG A 84 5.71 -16.44 16.82
C ARG A 84 6.93 -15.68 17.31
N SER A 85 6.68 -14.61 18.07
CA SER A 85 7.76 -13.88 18.72
C SER A 85 8.50 -14.77 19.70
N LEU A 86 9.82 -14.68 19.70
CA LEU A 86 10.66 -15.39 20.69
C LEU A 86 10.56 -14.73 22.08
N GLU A 87 10.25 -13.45 22.13
CA GLU A 87 10.14 -12.67 23.38
C GLU A 87 8.79 -12.89 24.07
N ASP A 88 7.69 -12.87 23.29
CA ASP A 88 6.33 -13.11 23.79
C ASP A 88 5.56 -14.01 22.82
N ARG A 89 5.30 -15.26 23.23
CA ARG A 89 4.59 -16.26 22.42
C ARG A 89 3.15 -15.89 22.07
N ARG A 90 2.57 -14.88 22.73
CA ARG A 90 1.25 -14.35 22.43
C ARG A 90 1.26 -13.42 21.21
N VAL A 91 2.45 -12.94 20.81
CA VAL A 91 2.62 -12.06 19.67
C VAL A 91 2.91 -12.86 18.42
N VAL A 92 2.08 -12.67 17.39
CA VAL A 92 2.27 -13.25 16.07
C VAL A 92 2.82 -12.19 15.15
N ASN A 93 3.97 -12.47 14.56
CA ASN A 93 4.60 -11.68 13.52
C ASN A 93 4.34 -12.34 12.17
N ILE A 94 4.52 -11.55 11.12
CA ILE A 94 4.37 -11.99 9.73
C ILE A 94 5.62 -11.58 8.96
N THR A 95 6.08 -12.44 8.08
CA THR A 95 7.26 -12.19 7.25
C THR A 95 7.01 -12.70 5.83
N LEU A 96 7.74 -12.16 4.86
CA LEU A 96 7.69 -12.62 3.48
C LEU A 96 8.45 -13.95 3.34
N THR A 97 7.89 -14.84 2.53
CA THR A 97 8.61 -16.00 1.99
C THR A 97 9.54 -15.56 0.86
N ALA A 98 10.35 -16.47 0.30
CA ALA A 98 11.12 -16.17 -0.91
C ALA A 98 10.22 -15.73 -2.08
N LYS A 99 9.06 -16.38 -2.25
CA LYS A 99 8.03 -16.02 -3.23
C LYS A 99 7.42 -14.64 -2.92
N GLY A 100 7.17 -14.35 -1.63
CA GLY A 100 6.67 -13.04 -1.19
C GLY A 100 7.67 -11.92 -1.44
N ARG A 101 8.96 -12.15 -1.23
CA ARG A 101 10.00 -11.16 -1.56
C ARG A 101 10.07 -10.91 -3.06
N ALA A 102 9.98 -11.95 -3.88
CA ALA A 102 9.91 -11.78 -5.34
C ALA A 102 8.69 -10.94 -5.76
N ALA A 103 7.53 -11.17 -5.14
CA ALA A 103 6.34 -10.34 -5.35
C ALA A 103 6.54 -8.89 -4.93
N TYR A 104 7.17 -8.65 -3.79
CA TYR A 104 7.54 -7.32 -3.31
C TYR A 104 8.43 -6.59 -4.31
N GLU A 105 9.50 -7.22 -4.77
CA GLU A 105 10.42 -6.62 -5.75
C GLU A 105 9.75 -6.37 -7.10
N TYR A 106 8.88 -7.26 -7.54
CA TYR A 106 8.09 -7.09 -8.76
C TYR A 106 7.17 -5.86 -8.66
N HIS A 107 6.47 -5.68 -7.54
CA HIS A 107 5.61 -4.52 -7.27
C HIS A 107 6.42 -3.22 -7.22
N LYS A 108 7.55 -3.25 -6.51
CA LYS A 108 8.47 -2.10 -6.44
C LYS A 108 8.96 -1.68 -7.83
N ALA A 109 9.41 -2.62 -8.63
CA ALA A 109 9.85 -2.34 -10.01
C ALA A 109 8.72 -1.80 -10.90
N PHE A 110 7.49 -2.28 -10.70
CA PHE A 110 6.31 -1.74 -11.39
C PHE A 110 6.09 -0.26 -11.04
N HIS A 111 6.12 0.10 -9.75
CA HIS A 111 5.99 1.49 -9.30
C HIS A 111 7.11 2.39 -9.84
N GLU A 112 8.35 1.93 -9.79
CA GLU A 112 9.50 2.67 -10.33
C GLU A 112 9.32 2.98 -11.82
N ARG A 113 8.91 2.00 -12.63
CA ARG A 113 8.65 2.21 -14.06
C ARG A 113 7.47 3.16 -14.31
N MET A 114 6.39 3.02 -13.54
CA MET A 114 5.21 3.88 -13.67
C MET A 114 5.57 5.34 -13.34
N ILE A 115 6.29 5.56 -12.24
CA ILE A 115 6.73 6.89 -11.82
C ILE A 115 7.69 7.49 -12.85
N ALA A 116 8.68 6.72 -13.32
CA ALA A 116 9.60 7.18 -14.35
C ALA A 116 8.87 7.62 -15.62
N SER A 117 7.89 6.84 -16.09
CA SER A 117 7.09 7.17 -17.26
C SER A 117 6.27 8.47 -17.09
N VAL A 118 5.74 8.71 -15.90
CA VAL A 118 5.04 9.96 -15.59
C VAL A 118 6.02 11.14 -15.60
N LEU A 119 7.16 11.00 -14.92
CA LEU A 119 8.15 12.06 -14.82
C LEU A 119 8.78 12.40 -16.17
N ASP A 120 9.01 11.42 -17.03
CA ASP A 120 9.52 11.62 -18.40
C ASP A 120 8.57 12.46 -19.28
N SER A 121 7.28 12.49 -18.92
CA SER A 121 6.28 13.31 -19.62
C SER A 121 6.22 14.77 -19.13
N LEU A 122 6.95 15.12 -18.07
CA LEU A 122 6.92 16.43 -17.41
C LEU A 122 8.25 17.16 -17.57
N SER A 123 8.19 18.49 -17.69
CA SER A 123 9.38 19.32 -17.58
C SER A 123 9.89 19.34 -16.12
N PRO A 124 11.18 19.72 -15.90
CA PRO A 124 11.71 19.88 -14.53
C PRO A 124 10.88 20.84 -13.68
N GLU A 125 10.38 21.94 -14.28
CA GLU A 125 9.51 22.91 -13.59
C GLU A 125 8.16 22.32 -13.22
N GLN A 126 7.55 21.55 -14.13
CA GLN A 126 6.28 20.84 -13.87
C GLN A 126 6.46 19.79 -12.77
N THR A 127 7.56 19.06 -12.78
CA THR A 127 7.90 18.08 -11.73
C THR A 127 8.01 18.75 -10.36
N ALA A 128 8.70 19.91 -10.29
CA ALA A 128 8.84 20.67 -9.05
C ALA A 128 7.48 21.17 -8.52
N VAL A 129 6.64 21.72 -9.40
CA VAL A 129 5.30 22.18 -9.03
C VAL A 129 4.42 21.02 -8.57
N LEU A 130 4.48 19.87 -9.24
CA LEU A 130 3.75 18.67 -8.87
C LEU A 130 4.19 18.18 -7.47
N ALA A 131 5.49 18.10 -7.21
CA ALA A 131 6.01 17.67 -5.91
C ALA A 131 5.51 18.57 -4.77
N GLN A 132 5.58 19.90 -4.93
CA GLN A 132 5.08 20.85 -3.93
C GLN A 132 3.55 20.74 -3.75
N SER A 133 2.82 20.49 -4.84
CA SER A 133 1.36 20.34 -4.79
C SER A 133 0.96 19.06 -4.04
N LEU A 134 1.66 17.96 -4.30
CA LEU A 134 1.45 16.69 -3.60
C LEU A 134 1.77 16.79 -2.11
N GLU A 135 2.81 17.52 -1.72
CA GLU A 135 3.13 17.77 -0.31
C GLU A 135 1.98 18.48 0.40
N LYS A 136 1.42 19.52 -0.18
CA LYS A 136 0.26 20.25 0.36
C LYS A 136 -0.98 19.37 0.48
N LEU A 137 -1.23 18.51 -0.51
CA LEU A 137 -2.34 17.56 -0.47
C LEU A 137 -2.15 16.52 0.66
N GLN A 138 -0.94 16.00 0.82
CA GLN A 138 -0.61 15.07 1.91
C GLN A 138 -0.81 15.70 3.28
N ASP A 139 -0.38 16.96 3.46
CA ASP A 139 -0.55 17.68 4.72
C ASP A 139 -2.03 17.91 5.05
N PHE A 140 -2.82 18.26 4.05
CA PHE A 140 -4.26 18.40 4.21
C PHE A 140 -4.90 17.09 4.71
N PHE A 141 -4.63 15.96 4.05
CA PHE A 141 -5.22 14.68 4.44
C PHE A 141 -4.72 14.17 5.78
N ARG A 142 -3.43 14.40 6.15
CA ARG A 142 -2.94 14.10 7.51
C ARG A 142 -3.68 14.90 8.59
N GLN A 143 -4.00 16.17 8.33
CA GLN A 143 -4.77 16.99 9.26
C GLN A 143 -6.21 16.50 9.41
N GLU A 144 -6.86 16.10 8.32
CA GLU A 144 -8.20 15.51 8.34
C GLU A 144 -8.21 14.18 9.14
N GLU A 145 -7.25 13.30 8.92
CA GLU A 145 -7.11 12.05 9.69
C GLU A 145 -6.93 12.32 11.19
N ALA A 146 -6.04 13.25 11.56
CA ALA A 146 -5.81 13.61 12.95
C ALA A 146 -7.07 14.21 13.61
N ALA A 147 -7.86 14.99 12.88
CA ALA A 147 -9.12 15.54 13.38
C ALA A 147 -10.16 14.44 13.64
N MET A 148 -10.27 13.43 12.77
CA MET A 148 -11.17 12.29 12.95
C MET A 148 -10.77 11.44 14.16
N GLU A 149 -9.48 11.16 14.34
CA GLU A 149 -8.98 10.41 15.51
C GLU A 149 -9.23 11.16 16.84
N GLY A 150 -9.18 12.49 16.84
CA GLY A 150 -9.49 13.32 17.99
C GLY A 150 -10.97 13.30 18.38
N GLU A 151 -11.89 13.12 17.43
CA GLU A 151 -13.32 13.02 17.67
C GLU A 151 -13.73 11.65 18.24
N GLU A 152 -13.05 10.55 17.87
CA GLU A 152 -13.32 9.21 18.40
C GLU A 152 -12.88 9.04 19.87
N HIS A 153 -12.00 9.88 20.39
CA HIS A 153 -11.50 9.83 21.76
C HIS A 153 -12.11 10.91 22.68
N GLY A 154 -13.01 11.69 22.20
CA GLY A 154 -13.76 12.72 22.92
C GLY A 154 -15.18 12.28 23.23
#